data_02bc1e2f121effbfd9032f6edf196e79
#
_entry.id   02bc1e2f121effbfd9032f6edf196e79
#
_cell.length_a   1.000
_cell.length_b   1.000
_cell.length_c   1.000
_cell.angle_alpha   90.00
_cell.angle_beta   90.00
_cell.angle_gamma   90.00
#
_symmetry.space_group_name_H-M   'P 1'
#
loop_
_entity.id
_entity.type
_entity.pdbx_description
1 polymer ?
#
loop_
_entity_poly.entity_id
_entity_poly.type
_entity_poly.pdbx_seq_one_letter_code
_entity_poly.pdbx_strand_id
1 'polypeptide(L)'
;MNVDIKLFDSKQIENAKVSSSVEIEPTCPICHKSGKPEYANGCLIRSFNEKEKPLLFAVWYCTNCKQYYVSLYHMKSSLKNVEKDVRYPYPKEIEESSIPQDIKDKYPDFTKIFSEACECERQGLLTIAGTGYRKALEFLVKDYLQQEQNLTKEAIGECRLEKCCQKIEFEPIQKLANAATWLGNDETHYMVKHPEYDIEQMKSFLKALISSIHNKYELEKAEELLNKNK
;
A
#
# COMPACT_ATOMS: atom_id res chain seq x y z
N MET A 1 22.69 -1.16 9.09
CA MET A 1 23.17 -0.45 10.31
C MET A 1 23.05 -1.44 11.46
N ASN A 2 24.13 -1.65 12.22
CA ASN A 2 24.10 -2.57 13.37
C ASN A 2 23.77 -1.81 14.66
N VAL A 3 22.89 -2.40 15.47
CA VAL A 3 22.48 -1.85 16.76
C VAL A 3 22.56 -2.95 17.81
N ASP A 4 23.16 -2.63 18.95
CA ASP A 4 23.19 -3.50 20.10
C ASP A 4 21.88 -3.40 20.88
N ILE A 5 21.24 -4.54 21.11
CA ILE A 5 19.95 -4.64 21.76
C ILE A 5 20.05 -5.48 23.03
N LYS A 6 19.29 -5.12 24.03
CA LYS A 6 19.13 -5.88 25.28
C LYS A 6 17.81 -6.63 25.24
N LEU A 7 17.85 -7.93 25.48
CA LEU A 7 16.72 -8.83 25.33
C LEU A 7 16.37 -9.49 26.65
N PHE A 8 15.10 -9.77 26.82
CA PHE A 8 14.62 -10.70 27.84
C PHE A 8 14.63 -12.12 27.27
N ASP A 9 15.10 -13.09 28.06
CA ASP A 9 15.04 -14.51 27.68
C ASP A 9 13.76 -15.13 28.22
N SER A 10 12.93 -15.70 27.34
CA SER A 10 11.62 -16.25 27.70
C SER A 10 11.68 -17.48 28.61
N LYS A 11 12.82 -18.19 28.68
CA LYS A 11 13.02 -19.36 29.54
C LYS A 11 13.63 -19.03 30.91
N GLN A 12 14.14 -17.83 31.06
CA GLN A 12 14.75 -17.41 32.32
C GLN A 12 13.82 -16.42 33.04
N ILE A 13 13.20 -16.87 34.10
CA ILE A 13 12.28 -16.11 34.95
C ILE A 13 13.02 -14.98 35.71
N GLU A 14 14.33 -15.02 35.82
CA GLU A 14 15.16 -14.01 36.46
C GLU A 14 16.04 -13.26 35.44
N ASN A 15 15.62 -12.07 35.04
CA ASN A 15 16.40 -10.92 34.54
C ASN A 15 17.68 -11.18 33.72
N ALA A 16 17.82 -12.27 33.01
CA ALA A 16 18.95 -12.50 32.14
C ALA A 16 18.83 -11.58 30.92
N LYS A 17 19.61 -10.50 30.95
CA LYS A 17 19.77 -9.60 29.81
C LYS A 17 20.73 -10.23 28.82
N VAL A 18 20.25 -10.63 27.67
CA VAL A 18 21.05 -11.07 26.54
C VAL A 18 21.32 -9.87 25.64
N SER A 19 22.58 -9.64 25.30
CA SER A 19 22.93 -8.62 24.31
C SER A 19 23.18 -9.26 22.97
N SER A 20 22.60 -8.70 21.91
CA SER A 20 22.81 -9.12 20.53
C SER A 20 22.99 -7.90 19.65
N SER A 21 23.76 -8.04 18.57
CA SER A 21 23.87 -7.03 17.52
C SER A 21 23.02 -7.44 16.35
N VAL A 22 22.08 -6.60 15.95
CA VAL A 22 21.15 -6.85 14.84
C VAL A 22 21.30 -5.81 13.74
N GLU A 23 21.19 -6.24 12.51
CA GLU A 23 21.18 -5.35 11.37
C GLU A 23 19.77 -4.79 11.17
N ILE A 24 19.69 -3.46 11.06
CA ILE A 24 18.46 -2.74 10.83
C ILE A 24 18.48 -2.10 9.45
N GLU A 25 17.39 -2.26 8.71
CA GLU A 25 17.19 -1.45 7.53
C GLU A 25 16.85 0.00 7.93
N PRO A 26 17.44 0.97 7.23
CA PRO A 26 17.21 2.38 7.54
C PRO A 26 15.79 2.86 7.19
N THR A 27 15.05 2.10 6.40
CA THR A 27 13.71 2.48 5.94
C THR A 27 12.64 1.96 6.88
N CYS A 28 11.82 2.85 7.41
CA CYS A 28 10.68 2.48 8.24
C CYS A 28 9.64 1.70 7.40
N PRO A 29 9.17 0.54 7.87
CA PRO A 29 8.17 -0.24 7.12
C PRO A 29 6.78 0.40 7.14
N ILE A 30 6.56 1.43 7.96
CA ILE A 30 5.28 2.11 8.11
C ILE A 30 5.20 3.36 7.22
N CYS A 31 6.15 4.27 7.32
CA CYS A 31 6.12 5.54 6.57
C CYS A 31 7.07 5.59 5.38
N HIS A 32 7.80 4.51 5.12
CA HIS A 32 8.78 4.35 4.03
C HIS A 32 9.87 5.43 3.96
N LYS A 33 10.01 6.26 5.00
CA LYS A 33 11.09 7.25 5.11
C LYS A 33 12.33 6.61 5.72
N SER A 34 13.48 6.97 5.17
CA SER A 34 14.76 6.58 5.75
C SER A 34 15.04 7.37 7.03
N GLY A 35 15.59 6.69 8.01
CA GLY A 35 15.95 7.27 9.30
C GLY A 35 16.57 6.23 10.22
N LYS A 36 17.00 6.67 11.40
CA LYS A 36 17.52 5.78 12.44
C LYS A 36 16.38 5.45 13.40
N PRO A 37 15.84 4.21 13.40
CA PRO A 37 14.85 3.82 14.39
C PRO A 37 15.51 3.69 15.77
N GLU A 38 14.74 3.95 16.81
CA GLU A 38 15.13 3.76 18.19
C GLU A 38 14.67 2.38 18.67
N TYR A 39 15.57 1.68 19.35
CA TYR A 39 15.24 0.42 20.00
C TYR A 39 14.37 0.68 21.23
N ALA A 40 13.17 0.10 21.26
CA ALA A 40 12.24 0.24 22.36
C ALA A 40 12.32 -0.95 23.33
N ASN A 41 12.21 -2.18 22.80
CA ASN A 41 12.24 -3.41 23.59
C ASN A 41 12.49 -4.63 22.70
N GLY A 42 12.73 -5.80 23.31
CA GLY A 42 12.84 -7.06 22.58
C GLY A 42 12.92 -8.28 23.49
N CYS A 43 12.68 -9.44 22.90
CA CYS A 43 12.68 -10.71 23.59
C CYS A 43 13.34 -11.80 22.73
N LEU A 44 14.08 -12.69 23.40
CA LEU A 44 14.56 -13.94 22.82
C LEU A 44 13.57 -15.06 23.18
N ILE A 45 12.87 -15.57 22.19
CA ILE A 45 11.96 -16.69 22.34
C ILE A 45 12.73 -17.98 22.04
N ARG A 46 12.88 -18.84 23.03
CA ARG A 46 13.42 -20.19 22.84
C ARG A 46 12.28 -21.16 22.68
N SER A 47 12.27 -21.90 21.59
CA SER A 47 11.30 -22.97 21.41
C SER A 47 11.44 -24.04 22.52
N PHE A 48 10.31 -24.65 22.87
CA PHE A 48 10.29 -25.85 23.71
C PHE A 48 10.82 -27.09 22.97
N ASN A 49 10.84 -27.03 21.64
CA ASN A 49 11.41 -28.06 20.79
C ASN A 49 12.88 -27.70 20.47
N GLU A 50 13.82 -28.53 20.92
CA GLU A 50 15.27 -28.31 20.72
C GLU A 50 15.71 -28.26 19.24
N LYS A 51 14.88 -28.77 18.32
CA LYS A 51 15.14 -28.72 16.88
C LYS A 51 14.81 -27.37 16.24
N GLU A 52 14.06 -26.52 16.92
CA GLU A 52 13.69 -25.20 16.43
C GLU A 52 14.71 -24.15 16.86
N LYS A 53 15.11 -23.31 15.92
CA LYS A 53 16.04 -22.22 16.19
C LYS A 53 15.36 -21.15 17.06
N PRO A 54 16.10 -20.56 18.00
CA PRO A 54 15.56 -19.43 18.76
C PRO A 54 15.15 -18.28 17.85
N LEU A 55 14.04 -17.65 18.20
CA LEU A 55 13.51 -16.49 17.51
C LEU A 55 13.75 -15.25 18.38
N LEU A 56 14.34 -14.22 17.80
CA LEU A 56 14.51 -12.94 18.44
C LEU A 56 13.54 -11.95 17.81
N PHE A 57 12.75 -11.25 18.63
CA PHE A 57 12.00 -10.11 18.14
C PHE A 57 12.43 -8.82 18.83
N ALA A 58 12.43 -7.74 18.05
CA ALA A 58 12.75 -6.41 18.54
C ALA A 58 11.67 -5.41 18.14
N VAL A 59 11.29 -4.57 19.07
CA VAL A 59 10.35 -3.46 18.89
C VAL A 59 11.14 -2.20 18.63
N TRP A 60 10.81 -1.52 17.55
CA TRP A 60 11.46 -0.30 17.08
C TRP A 60 10.48 0.87 17.08
N TYR A 61 10.97 2.04 17.42
CA TYR A 61 10.24 3.29 17.33
C TYR A 61 10.75 4.11 16.15
N CYS A 62 9.87 4.49 15.24
CA CYS A 62 10.20 5.37 14.13
C CYS A 62 10.12 6.83 14.55
N THR A 63 11.24 7.54 14.49
CA THR A 63 11.31 8.97 14.85
C THR A 63 10.59 9.88 13.86
N ASN A 64 10.31 9.40 12.63
CA ASN A 64 9.60 10.17 11.60
C ASN A 64 8.07 10.12 11.80
N CYS A 65 7.49 8.90 11.79
CA CYS A 65 6.02 8.74 11.88
C CYS A 65 5.50 8.50 13.30
N LYS A 66 6.40 8.40 14.31
CA LYS A 66 6.05 8.20 15.72
C LYS A 66 5.32 6.88 16.00
N GLN A 67 5.50 5.89 15.12
CA GLN A 67 4.87 4.57 15.25
C GLN A 67 5.88 3.50 15.65
N TYR A 68 5.39 2.45 16.29
CA TYR A 68 6.18 1.26 16.64
C TYR A 68 5.99 0.17 15.58
N TYR A 69 7.06 -0.57 15.32
CA TYR A 69 7.03 -1.77 14.48
C TYR A 69 7.92 -2.86 15.06
N VAL A 70 7.67 -4.10 14.66
CA VAL A 70 8.41 -5.27 15.13
C VAL A 70 9.25 -5.84 14.01
N SER A 71 10.47 -6.25 14.32
CA SER A 71 11.31 -7.07 13.44
C SER A 71 11.59 -8.42 14.08
N LEU A 72 11.46 -9.48 13.30
CA LEU A 72 11.80 -10.83 13.69
C LEU A 72 13.15 -11.23 13.08
N TYR A 73 13.94 -11.98 13.84
CA TYR A 73 15.25 -12.44 13.45
C TYR A 73 15.43 -13.90 13.84
N HIS A 74 15.83 -14.74 12.88
CA HIS A 74 16.27 -16.09 13.17
C HIS A 74 17.72 -16.12 13.59
N MET A 75 18.01 -16.84 14.65
CA MET A 75 19.38 -17.02 15.13
C MET A 75 20.01 -18.21 14.39
N LYS A 76 21.19 -18.02 13.77
CA LYS A 76 21.91 -19.11 13.12
C LYS A 76 22.51 -20.02 14.21
N SER A 77 23.68 -19.88 14.61
CA SER A 77 24.37 -20.79 15.56
C SER A 77 24.85 -20.11 16.83
N SER A 78 24.76 -18.79 16.87
CA SER A 78 25.14 -17.97 18.02
C SER A 78 24.33 -16.68 18.04
N LEU A 79 24.26 -16.06 19.22
CA LEU A 79 23.61 -14.74 19.41
C LEU A 79 24.22 -13.61 18.55
N LYS A 80 25.34 -13.86 17.89
CA LYS A 80 26.03 -12.90 17.03
C LYS A 80 25.65 -13.00 15.56
N ASN A 81 25.07 -14.12 15.12
CA ASN A 81 24.70 -14.35 13.73
C ASN A 81 23.17 -14.42 13.60
N VAL A 82 22.57 -13.29 13.36
CA VAL A 82 21.11 -13.12 13.28
C VAL A 82 20.74 -12.81 11.84
N GLU A 83 19.83 -13.59 11.28
CA GLU A 83 19.25 -13.37 9.96
C GLU A 83 17.86 -12.76 10.12
N LYS A 84 17.65 -11.59 9.53
CA LYS A 84 16.37 -10.92 9.56
C LYS A 84 15.37 -11.69 8.70
N ASP A 85 14.22 -12.01 9.26
CA ASP A 85 13.19 -12.75 8.57
C ASP A 85 12.03 -11.87 8.12
N VAL A 86 11.34 -11.25 9.06
CA VAL A 86 10.12 -10.50 8.74
C VAL A 86 10.05 -9.21 9.54
N ARG A 87 9.54 -8.16 8.90
CA ARG A 87 9.07 -6.97 9.59
C ARG A 87 7.54 -6.97 9.57
N TYR A 88 6.97 -6.71 10.73
CA TYR A 88 5.52 -6.50 10.85
C TYR A 88 5.25 -5.00 11.01
N PRO A 89 5.02 -4.29 9.92
CA PRO A 89 4.36 -3.00 10.02
C PRO A 89 2.90 -3.28 10.34
N TYR A 90 2.32 -2.46 11.16
CA TYR A 90 0.88 -2.34 11.23
C TYR A 90 0.51 -0.90 10.86
N PRO A 91 0.52 -0.55 9.59
CA PRO A 91 0.01 0.74 9.18
C PRO A 91 -1.39 0.57 8.61
N LYS A 92 -2.34 1.18 9.24
CA LYS A 92 -3.70 1.25 8.73
C LYS A 92 -3.90 2.31 7.63
N GLU A 93 -2.90 3.16 7.30
CA GLU A 93 -3.23 4.43 6.65
C GLU A 93 -2.26 4.95 5.57
N ILE A 94 -1.28 4.16 5.08
CA ILE A 94 -0.16 4.80 4.33
C ILE A 94 -0.50 5.10 2.87
N GLU A 95 -1.33 4.30 2.22
CA GLU A 95 -1.71 4.61 0.82
C GLU A 95 -3.02 5.39 0.71
N GLU A 96 -3.90 5.32 1.69
CA GLU A 96 -5.05 6.23 1.79
C GLU A 96 -4.62 7.71 1.88
N SER A 97 -3.45 8.00 2.45
CA SER A 97 -2.90 9.36 2.50
C SER A 97 -2.51 9.91 1.13
N SER A 98 -2.35 9.07 0.11
CA SER A 98 -2.02 9.48 -1.25
C SER A 98 -3.24 9.87 -2.09
N ILE A 99 -4.46 9.53 -1.64
CA ILE A 99 -5.70 9.90 -2.33
C ILE A 99 -6.16 11.27 -1.81
N PRO A 100 -6.35 12.28 -2.68
CA PRO A 100 -6.89 13.59 -2.29
C PRO A 100 -8.25 13.48 -1.59
N GLN A 101 -8.53 14.39 -0.65
CA GLN A 101 -9.75 14.31 0.17
C GLN A 101 -11.04 14.44 -0.67
N ASP A 102 -11.04 15.30 -1.67
CA ASP A 102 -12.16 15.46 -2.60
C ASP A 102 -12.49 14.17 -3.38
N ILE A 103 -11.47 13.39 -3.73
CA ILE A 103 -11.63 12.08 -4.36
C ILE A 103 -12.22 11.07 -3.38
N LYS A 104 -11.75 11.05 -2.13
CA LYS A 104 -12.31 10.19 -1.08
C LYS A 104 -13.79 10.46 -0.84
N ASP A 105 -14.14 11.73 -0.76
CA ASP A 105 -15.50 12.18 -0.47
C ASP A 105 -16.45 11.87 -1.64
N LYS A 106 -15.98 12.07 -2.87
CA LYS A 106 -16.79 11.81 -4.07
C LYS A 106 -16.89 10.34 -4.43
N TYR A 107 -15.83 9.55 -4.19
CA TYR A 107 -15.70 8.15 -4.63
C TYR A 107 -15.40 7.20 -3.47
N PRO A 108 -16.30 7.07 -2.48
CA PRO A 108 -16.02 6.29 -1.26
C PRO A 108 -15.84 4.80 -1.52
N ASP A 109 -16.60 4.20 -2.44
CA ASP A 109 -16.48 2.78 -2.78
C ASP A 109 -15.16 2.49 -3.48
N PHE A 110 -14.74 3.36 -4.41
CA PHE A 110 -13.40 3.30 -5.01
C PHE A 110 -12.32 3.35 -3.92
N THR A 111 -12.38 4.34 -3.03
CA THR A 111 -11.39 4.54 -1.96
C THR A 111 -11.27 3.29 -1.08
N LYS A 112 -12.39 2.72 -0.67
CA LYS A 112 -12.42 1.49 0.12
C LYS A 112 -11.75 0.32 -0.60
N ILE A 113 -12.15 0.04 -1.85
CA ILE A 113 -11.62 -1.09 -2.63
C ILE A 113 -10.13 -0.89 -2.90
N PHE A 114 -9.70 0.34 -3.21
CA PHE A 114 -8.30 0.67 -3.42
C PHE A 114 -7.46 0.40 -2.16
N SER A 115 -7.93 0.83 -0.99
CA SER A 115 -7.26 0.59 0.29
C SER A 115 -7.15 -0.90 0.62
N GLU A 116 -8.20 -1.69 0.35
CA GLU A 116 -8.18 -3.15 0.51
C GLU A 116 -7.16 -3.82 -0.43
N ALA A 117 -7.05 -3.33 -1.68
CA ALA A 117 -6.05 -3.83 -2.64
C ALA A 117 -4.61 -3.52 -2.18
N CYS A 118 -4.37 -2.31 -1.68
CA CYS A 118 -3.09 -1.91 -1.08
C CYS A 118 -2.72 -2.81 0.11
N GLU A 119 -3.67 -3.15 0.94
CA GLU A 119 -3.44 -4.06 2.07
C GLU A 119 -3.07 -5.48 1.60
N CYS A 120 -3.77 -6.02 0.59
CA CYS A 120 -3.42 -7.30 -0.01
C CYS A 120 -1.99 -7.30 -0.56
N GLU A 121 -1.61 -6.25 -1.27
CA GLU A 121 -0.25 -6.10 -1.80
C GLU A 121 0.78 -6.05 -0.69
N ARG A 122 0.54 -5.29 0.37
CA ARG A 122 1.41 -5.20 1.54
C ARG A 122 1.63 -6.56 2.21
N GLN A 123 0.63 -7.43 2.16
CA GLN A 123 0.72 -8.80 2.65
C GLN A 123 1.37 -9.77 1.65
N GLY A 124 1.80 -9.30 0.49
CA GLY A 124 2.39 -10.14 -0.56
C GLY A 124 1.36 -10.94 -1.37
N LEU A 125 0.07 -10.64 -1.22
CA LEU A 125 -1.02 -11.30 -1.96
C LEU A 125 -1.22 -10.61 -3.32
N LEU A 126 -0.20 -10.62 -4.18
CA LEU A 126 -0.13 -9.81 -5.40
C LEU A 126 -1.27 -10.09 -6.38
N THR A 127 -1.63 -11.36 -6.60
CA THR A 127 -2.75 -11.73 -7.49
C THR A 127 -4.08 -11.14 -7.01
N ILE A 128 -4.32 -11.14 -5.70
CA ILE A 128 -5.54 -10.57 -5.11
C ILE A 128 -5.49 -9.05 -5.20
N ALA A 129 -4.32 -8.46 -4.94
CA ALA A 129 -4.10 -7.02 -5.05
C ALA A 129 -4.37 -6.51 -6.48
N GLY A 130 -3.85 -7.19 -7.51
CA GLY A 130 -4.08 -6.84 -8.92
C GLY A 130 -5.56 -6.86 -9.29
N THR A 131 -6.27 -7.93 -8.88
CA THR A 131 -7.73 -8.01 -9.04
C THR A 131 -8.45 -6.90 -8.30
N GLY A 132 -7.99 -6.55 -7.08
CA GLY A 132 -8.52 -5.45 -6.28
C GLY A 132 -8.35 -4.10 -6.96
N TYR A 133 -7.16 -3.79 -7.46
CA TYR A 133 -6.90 -2.55 -8.21
C TYR A 133 -7.75 -2.45 -9.49
N ARG A 134 -7.91 -3.57 -10.19
CA ARG A 134 -8.78 -3.62 -11.38
C ARG A 134 -10.23 -3.31 -11.02
N LYS A 135 -10.72 -3.83 -9.90
CA LYS A 135 -12.06 -3.54 -9.39
C LYS A 135 -12.19 -2.08 -8.95
N ALA A 136 -11.20 -1.54 -8.23
CA ALA A 136 -11.16 -0.13 -7.83
C ALA A 136 -11.25 0.79 -9.07
N LEU A 137 -10.46 0.51 -10.11
CA LEU A 137 -10.53 1.26 -11.38
C LEU A 137 -11.93 1.25 -11.98
N GLU A 138 -12.62 0.10 -11.97
CA GLU A 138 -13.98 0.01 -12.51
C GLU A 138 -14.97 0.91 -11.75
N PHE A 139 -14.89 0.92 -10.43
CA PHE A 139 -15.72 1.81 -9.60
C PHE A 139 -15.40 3.27 -9.89
N LEU A 140 -14.13 3.67 -9.88
CA LEU A 140 -13.74 5.04 -10.17
C LEU A 140 -14.25 5.53 -11.53
N VAL A 141 -14.07 4.74 -12.57
CA VAL A 141 -14.52 5.12 -13.94
C VAL A 141 -16.03 5.21 -14.03
N LYS A 142 -16.76 4.23 -13.48
CA LYS A 142 -18.22 4.22 -13.54
C LYS A 142 -18.83 5.34 -12.71
N ASP A 143 -18.34 5.56 -11.51
CA ASP A 143 -18.81 6.65 -10.64
C ASP A 143 -18.45 8.02 -11.22
N TYR A 144 -17.27 8.17 -11.84
CA TYR A 144 -16.89 9.39 -12.57
C TYR A 144 -17.88 9.70 -13.69
N LEU A 145 -18.22 8.71 -14.54
CA LEU A 145 -19.20 8.89 -15.63
C LEU A 145 -20.58 9.26 -15.10
N GLN A 146 -20.98 8.67 -13.99
CA GLN A 146 -22.27 8.99 -13.37
C GLN A 146 -22.32 10.40 -12.81
N GLN A 147 -21.28 10.83 -12.10
CA GLN A 147 -21.25 12.10 -11.38
C GLN A 147 -20.92 13.28 -12.30
N GLU A 148 -19.96 13.11 -13.21
CA GLU A 148 -19.43 14.20 -14.02
C GLU A 148 -20.10 14.30 -15.40
N GLN A 149 -20.62 13.19 -15.93
CA GLN A 149 -21.24 13.16 -17.25
C GLN A 149 -22.73 12.78 -17.20
N ASN A 150 -23.31 12.69 -15.99
CA ASN A 150 -24.74 12.43 -15.76
C ASN A 150 -25.26 11.16 -16.44
N LEU A 151 -24.40 10.14 -16.63
CA LEU A 151 -24.84 8.85 -17.18
C LEU A 151 -25.60 8.06 -16.11
N THR A 152 -26.68 7.41 -16.51
CA THR A 152 -27.49 6.63 -15.56
C THR A 152 -26.78 5.34 -15.13
N LYS A 153 -27.10 4.85 -13.93
CA LYS A 153 -26.56 3.57 -13.42
C LYS A 153 -26.86 2.39 -14.36
N GLU A 154 -28.03 2.39 -14.97
CA GLU A 154 -28.46 1.36 -15.93
C GLU A 154 -27.57 1.40 -17.19
N ALA A 155 -27.26 2.60 -17.70
CA ALA A 155 -26.42 2.77 -18.89
C ALA A 155 -24.96 2.34 -18.70
N ILE A 156 -24.44 2.43 -17.48
CA ILE A 156 -23.04 2.10 -17.16
C ILE A 156 -22.89 0.76 -16.43
N GLY A 157 -23.92 0.29 -15.71
CA GLY A 157 -23.86 -0.90 -14.86
C GLY A 157 -23.46 -2.16 -15.63
N GLU A 158 -24.13 -2.44 -16.74
CA GLU A 158 -23.87 -3.60 -17.61
C GLU A 158 -22.75 -3.34 -18.64
N CYS A 159 -22.27 -2.10 -18.72
CA CYS A 159 -21.22 -1.73 -19.66
C CYS A 159 -19.86 -2.30 -19.23
N ARG A 160 -19.14 -2.93 -20.15
CA ARG A 160 -17.77 -3.35 -19.92
C ARG A 160 -16.89 -2.13 -19.65
N LEU A 161 -15.90 -2.26 -18.74
CA LEU A 161 -15.07 -1.14 -18.34
C LEU A 161 -14.39 -0.44 -19.53
N GLU A 162 -13.87 -1.19 -20.49
CA GLU A 162 -13.28 -0.64 -21.71
C GLU A 162 -14.22 0.33 -22.46
N LYS A 163 -15.49 -0.05 -22.60
CA LYS A 163 -16.49 0.81 -23.21
C LYS A 163 -16.87 2.00 -22.33
N CYS A 164 -16.80 1.86 -21.01
CA CYS A 164 -16.96 2.97 -20.09
C CYS A 164 -15.81 3.99 -20.24
N CYS A 165 -14.56 3.52 -20.32
CA CYS A 165 -13.43 4.41 -20.56
C CYS A 165 -13.57 5.23 -21.85
N GLN A 166 -14.06 4.62 -22.91
CA GLN A 166 -14.30 5.30 -24.21
C GLN A 166 -15.36 6.43 -24.14
N LYS A 167 -16.25 6.40 -23.13
CA LYS A 167 -17.25 7.44 -22.91
C LYS A 167 -16.72 8.65 -22.14
N ILE A 168 -15.51 8.59 -21.59
CA ILE A 168 -14.91 9.71 -20.87
C ILE A 168 -14.57 10.81 -21.88
N GLU A 169 -15.14 12.00 -21.70
CA GLU A 169 -14.95 13.13 -22.62
C GLU A 169 -13.59 13.80 -22.44
N PHE A 170 -13.04 13.85 -21.21
CA PHE A 170 -11.76 14.48 -20.96
C PHE A 170 -10.61 13.54 -21.33
N GLU A 171 -9.96 13.83 -22.46
CA GLU A 171 -8.98 12.95 -23.10
C GLU A 171 -7.83 12.46 -22.17
N PRO A 172 -7.23 13.30 -21.30
CA PRO A 172 -6.20 12.82 -20.38
C PRO A 172 -6.69 11.74 -19.42
N ILE A 173 -7.88 11.89 -18.86
CA ILE A 173 -8.51 10.89 -17.99
C ILE A 173 -8.84 9.63 -18.78
N GLN A 174 -9.39 9.77 -19.98
CA GLN A 174 -9.72 8.66 -20.88
C GLN A 174 -8.50 7.79 -21.20
N LYS A 175 -7.37 8.40 -21.56
CA LYS A 175 -6.13 7.69 -21.90
C LYS A 175 -5.59 6.89 -20.69
N LEU A 176 -5.55 7.51 -19.51
CA LEU A 176 -5.09 6.84 -18.29
C LEU A 176 -6.00 5.69 -17.87
N ALA A 177 -7.33 5.90 -17.95
CA ALA A 177 -8.31 4.87 -17.66
C ALA A 177 -8.19 3.67 -18.62
N ASN A 178 -7.99 3.92 -19.90
CA ASN A 178 -7.78 2.86 -20.89
C ASN A 178 -6.49 2.07 -20.63
N ALA A 179 -5.36 2.76 -20.37
CA ALA A 179 -4.08 2.13 -20.08
C ALA A 179 -4.16 1.26 -18.82
N ALA A 180 -4.72 1.79 -17.73
CA ALA A 180 -4.93 1.04 -16.49
C ALA A 180 -5.89 -0.15 -16.70
N THR A 181 -6.89 -0.02 -17.58
CA THR A 181 -7.83 -1.10 -17.90
C THR A 181 -7.14 -2.25 -18.63
N TRP A 182 -6.24 -1.97 -19.57
CA TRP A 182 -5.50 -3.01 -20.28
C TRP A 182 -4.64 -3.85 -19.32
N LEU A 183 -3.87 -3.20 -18.46
CA LEU A 183 -3.05 -3.90 -17.48
C LEU A 183 -3.92 -4.61 -16.43
N GLY A 184 -5.01 -3.99 -15.97
CA GLY A 184 -5.93 -4.62 -15.04
C GLY A 184 -6.63 -5.86 -15.61
N ASN A 185 -6.82 -5.95 -16.92
CA ASN A 185 -7.33 -7.16 -17.55
C ASN A 185 -6.31 -8.31 -17.45
N ASP A 186 -5.02 -8.03 -17.59
CA ASP A 186 -3.95 -9.03 -17.46
C ASP A 186 -3.89 -9.61 -16.04
N GLU A 187 -4.21 -8.82 -15.01
CA GLU A 187 -4.30 -9.26 -13.62
C GLU A 187 -5.50 -10.19 -13.32
N THR A 188 -6.51 -10.21 -14.18
CA THR A 188 -7.77 -10.96 -13.96
C THR A 188 -8.00 -12.09 -14.94
N HIS A 189 -7.27 -12.13 -16.05
CA HIS A 189 -7.42 -13.15 -17.09
C HIS A 189 -6.28 -14.17 -17.10
N TYR A 190 -6.61 -15.40 -17.48
CA TYR A 190 -5.63 -16.46 -17.61
C TYR A 190 -4.53 -16.16 -18.65
N MET A 191 -4.89 -15.47 -19.71
CA MET A 191 -3.98 -15.05 -20.78
C MET A 191 -3.50 -13.61 -20.52
N VAL A 192 -2.23 -13.46 -20.17
CA VAL A 192 -1.55 -12.18 -20.02
C VAL A 192 -1.14 -11.69 -21.43
N LYS A 193 -1.55 -10.49 -21.79
CA LYS A 193 -1.26 -9.88 -23.11
C LYS A 193 -0.05 -8.94 -23.08
N HIS A 194 0.23 -8.38 -21.91
CA HIS A 194 1.28 -7.37 -21.71
C HIS A 194 2.25 -7.81 -20.58
N PRO A 195 2.97 -8.94 -20.77
CA PRO A 195 3.82 -9.53 -19.72
C PRO A 195 5.03 -8.65 -19.36
N GLU A 196 5.32 -7.61 -20.15
CA GLU A 196 6.35 -6.61 -19.89
C GLU A 196 5.95 -5.57 -18.84
N TYR A 197 4.68 -5.51 -18.48
CA TYR A 197 4.15 -4.62 -17.43
C TYR A 197 3.72 -5.44 -16.21
N ASP A 198 3.87 -4.84 -15.05
CA ASP A 198 3.52 -5.43 -13.77
C ASP A 198 2.43 -4.62 -13.03
N ILE A 199 2.07 -5.09 -11.85
CA ILE A 199 1.11 -4.42 -10.95
C ILE A 199 1.54 -2.99 -10.58
N GLU A 200 2.85 -2.72 -10.49
CA GLU A 200 3.36 -1.38 -10.18
C GLU A 200 3.05 -0.39 -11.30
N GLN A 201 3.15 -0.84 -12.55
CA GLN A 201 2.80 0.01 -13.69
C GLN A 201 1.29 0.31 -13.73
N MET A 202 0.45 -0.68 -13.44
CA MET A 202 -0.99 -0.48 -13.31
C MET A 202 -1.32 0.53 -12.20
N LYS A 203 -0.70 0.40 -11.05
CA LYS A 203 -0.83 1.36 -9.92
C LYS A 203 -0.40 2.77 -10.32
N SER A 204 0.70 2.88 -11.06
CA SER A 204 1.20 4.16 -11.55
C SER A 204 0.14 4.88 -12.41
N PHE A 205 -0.48 4.16 -13.36
CA PHE A 205 -1.55 4.73 -14.18
C PHE A 205 -2.79 5.07 -13.37
N LEU A 206 -3.15 4.25 -12.38
CA LEU A 206 -4.28 4.53 -11.50
C LEU A 206 -4.04 5.76 -10.63
N LYS A 207 -2.84 5.92 -10.08
CA LYS A 207 -2.44 7.12 -9.32
C LYS A 207 -2.44 8.39 -10.22
N ALA A 208 -1.96 8.28 -11.44
CA ALA A 208 -2.02 9.37 -12.41
C ALA A 208 -3.45 9.74 -12.79
N LEU A 209 -4.34 8.75 -12.91
CA LEU A 209 -5.77 8.95 -13.15
C LEU A 209 -6.44 9.71 -12.00
N ILE A 210 -6.20 9.30 -10.75
CA ILE A 210 -6.67 10.00 -9.55
C ILE A 210 -6.21 11.46 -9.54
N SER A 211 -4.92 11.68 -9.79
CA SER A 211 -4.34 13.03 -9.84
C SER A 211 -4.96 13.87 -10.97
N SER A 212 -5.25 13.28 -12.11
CA SER A 212 -5.86 13.99 -13.25
C SER A 212 -7.31 14.40 -12.95
N ILE A 213 -8.07 13.55 -12.26
CA ILE A 213 -9.42 13.87 -11.82
C ILE A 213 -9.39 15.01 -10.78
N HIS A 214 -8.49 14.91 -9.78
CA HIS A 214 -8.31 15.96 -8.79
C HIS A 214 -7.93 17.30 -9.42
N ASN A 215 -6.95 17.31 -10.33
CA ASN A 215 -6.51 18.52 -11.03
C ASN A 215 -7.65 19.16 -11.84
N LYS A 216 -8.52 18.35 -12.46
CA LYS A 216 -9.73 18.85 -13.15
C LYS A 216 -10.62 19.61 -12.17
N TYR A 217 -10.86 19.09 -10.96
CA TYR A 217 -11.66 19.79 -9.94
C TYR A 217 -11.01 21.08 -9.45
N GLU A 218 -9.72 21.10 -9.28
CA GLU A 218 -9.00 22.31 -8.91
C GLU A 218 -9.08 23.39 -10.01
N LEU A 219 -9.02 22.99 -11.30
CA LEU A 219 -9.22 23.91 -12.42
C LEU A 219 -10.64 24.49 -12.43
N GLU A 220 -11.66 23.66 -12.25
CA GLU A 220 -13.08 24.12 -12.18
C GLU A 220 -13.27 25.15 -11.03
N LYS A 221 -12.72 24.88 -9.84
CA LYS A 221 -12.74 25.84 -8.71
C LYS A 221 -12.04 27.15 -9.06
N ALA A 222 -10.91 27.09 -9.75
CA ALA A 222 -10.18 28.29 -10.18
C ALA A 222 -10.98 29.10 -11.19
N GLU A 223 -11.64 28.46 -12.15
CA GLU A 223 -12.52 29.13 -13.13
C GLU A 223 -13.73 29.80 -12.45
N GLU A 224 -14.36 29.11 -11.49
CA GLU A 224 -15.45 29.69 -10.70
C GLU A 224 -15.01 30.96 -9.95
N LEU A 225 -13.83 30.91 -9.32
CA LEU A 225 -13.26 32.06 -8.62
C LEU A 225 -13.01 33.25 -9.54
N LEU A 226 -12.44 33.00 -10.71
CA LEU A 226 -12.16 34.04 -11.71
C LEU A 226 -13.45 34.65 -12.28
N ASN A 227 -14.50 33.85 -12.44
CA ASN A 227 -15.80 34.33 -12.95
C ASN A 227 -16.60 35.17 -11.92
N LYS A 228 -16.38 34.91 -10.60
CA LYS A 228 -17.02 35.72 -9.54
C LYS A 228 -16.43 37.13 -9.41
N ASN A 229 -15.23 37.36 -9.97
CA ASN A 229 -14.54 38.65 -9.90
C ASN A 229 -14.68 39.48 -11.21
N LYS A 230 -15.53 39.06 -12.13
CA LYS A 230 -15.97 39.78 -13.32
C LYS A 230 -17.36 40.38 -13.09
#